data_8c1857c4daf16b53dcd3f31dc77e7977
#
_entry.id   8c1857c4daf16b53dcd3f31dc77e7977
#
_cell.length_a   1.000
_cell.length_b   1.000
_cell.length_c   1.000
_cell.angle_alpha   90.00
_cell.angle_beta   90.00
_cell.angle_gamma   90.00
#
_symmetry.space_group_name_H-M   'P 1'
#
loop_
_entity.id
_entity.type
_entity.pdbx_description
1 polymer ?
#
loop_
_entity_poly.entity_id
_entity_poly.type
_entity_poly.pdbx_seq_one_letter_code
_entity_poly.pdbx_strand_id
1 'polypeptide(L)'
;MLGKLNLVLLFLSFSGTDARIWAWMLNMPHSPPKEGAKALRESTPAAKALSAVCDGDRACGRGFSCDRHFGLCVPLRGEGQYCRRDAQCVRGLSCMFGKCHRSIPNGQEGSRCKADRDCGASMCCARHHGEMVCKKRLVRGESCYVPDGGLAFSINQICPCEEGLLCRENSRQHRRERDFIYQPE
;
A
#
# COMPACT_ATOMS: atom_id res chain seq x y z
N MET A 1 -2.58 -59.59 0.17
CA MET A 1 -3.84 -59.06 -0.37
C MET A 1 -4.46 -57.93 0.42
N LEU A 2 -3.76 -57.34 1.41
CA LEU A 2 -4.28 -56.19 2.23
C LEU A 2 -3.97 -54.78 1.69
N GLY A 3 -3.11 -54.66 0.69
CA GLY A 3 -2.67 -53.34 0.16
C GLY A 3 -3.65 -52.65 -0.79
N LYS A 4 -4.58 -53.36 -1.41
CA LYS A 4 -5.52 -52.79 -2.36
C LYS A 4 -6.81 -52.25 -1.74
N LEU A 5 -7.16 -52.72 -0.54
CA LEU A 5 -8.37 -52.29 0.15
C LEU A 5 -8.19 -50.90 0.80
N ASN A 6 -6.97 -50.55 1.22
CA ASN A 6 -6.67 -49.26 1.83
C ASN A 6 -6.67 -48.09 0.83
N LEU A 7 -6.35 -48.36 -0.44
CA LEU A 7 -6.36 -47.30 -1.48
C LEU A 7 -7.78 -46.90 -1.88
N VAL A 8 -8.71 -47.86 -1.91
CA VAL A 8 -10.11 -47.59 -2.24
C VAL A 8 -10.82 -46.82 -1.15
N LEU A 9 -10.49 -47.05 0.11
CA LEU A 9 -11.06 -46.31 1.25
C LEU A 9 -10.53 -44.88 1.31
N LEU A 10 -9.29 -44.61 0.87
CA LEU A 10 -8.73 -43.25 0.76
C LEU A 10 -9.39 -42.44 -0.37
N PHE A 11 -9.78 -43.06 -1.49
CA PHE A 11 -10.49 -42.37 -2.57
C PHE A 11 -11.95 -42.08 -2.25
N LEU A 12 -12.59 -42.84 -1.38
CA LEU A 12 -13.98 -42.57 -0.96
C LEU A 12 -14.10 -41.47 0.09
N SER A 13 -13.02 -41.13 0.79
CA SER A 13 -13.02 -40.02 1.75
C SER A 13 -12.79 -38.65 1.14
N PHE A 14 -12.30 -38.55 -0.10
CA PHE A 14 -12.07 -37.27 -0.79
C PHE A 14 -13.26 -36.80 -1.63
N SER A 15 -14.22 -37.64 -1.92
CA SER A 15 -15.37 -37.28 -2.76
C SER A 15 -16.52 -36.58 -2.03
N GLY A 16 -16.39 -36.34 -0.73
CA GLY A 16 -17.49 -35.77 0.07
C GLY A 16 -17.46 -34.24 0.28
N THR A 17 -16.34 -33.58 -0.01
CA THR A 17 -16.18 -32.14 0.31
C THR A 17 -16.43 -31.20 -0.87
N ASP A 18 -16.21 -31.67 -2.10
CA ASP A 18 -16.38 -30.83 -3.27
C ASP A 18 -17.84 -30.64 -3.69
N ALA A 19 -18.71 -31.59 -3.42
CA ALA A 19 -20.13 -31.50 -3.78
C ALA A 19 -20.89 -30.41 -2.99
N ARG A 20 -20.43 -30.05 -1.79
CA ARG A 20 -21.10 -29.01 -0.98
C ARG A 20 -20.78 -27.60 -1.42
N ILE A 21 -19.56 -27.38 -1.97
CA ILE A 21 -19.14 -26.07 -2.48
C ILE A 21 -19.90 -25.74 -3.76
N TRP A 22 -20.08 -26.72 -4.65
CA TRP A 22 -20.87 -26.53 -5.88
C TRP A 22 -22.36 -26.34 -5.61
N ALA A 23 -22.93 -27.03 -4.63
CA ALA A 23 -24.31 -26.84 -4.22
C ALA A 23 -24.59 -25.45 -3.66
N TRP A 24 -23.59 -24.83 -3.01
CA TRP A 24 -23.70 -23.46 -2.47
C TRP A 24 -23.67 -22.40 -3.57
N MET A 25 -22.85 -22.59 -4.61
CA MET A 25 -22.80 -21.70 -5.78
C MET A 25 -24.08 -21.73 -6.64
N LEU A 26 -24.74 -22.88 -6.71
CA LEU A 26 -25.98 -23.04 -7.49
C LEU A 26 -27.24 -22.55 -6.77
N ASN A 27 -27.17 -22.35 -5.45
CA ASN A 27 -28.31 -21.91 -4.62
C ASN A 27 -28.23 -20.42 -4.24
N MET A 28 -27.44 -19.61 -4.93
CA MET A 28 -27.60 -18.15 -4.79
C MET A 28 -28.98 -17.75 -5.34
N PRO A 29 -29.85 -17.16 -4.54
CA PRO A 29 -31.12 -16.68 -5.02
C PRO A 29 -30.86 -15.58 -6.06
N HIS A 30 -31.06 -15.91 -7.33
CA HIS A 30 -31.21 -14.92 -8.38
C HIS A 30 -32.50 -14.18 -8.07
N SER A 31 -32.44 -13.08 -7.35
CA SER A 31 -33.58 -12.17 -7.25
C SER A 31 -33.77 -11.57 -8.64
N PRO A 32 -34.88 -11.85 -9.32
CA PRO A 32 -35.16 -11.18 -10.59
C PRO A 32 -35.30 -9.68 -10.30
N PRO A 33 -34.82 -8.81 -11.21
CA PRO A 33 -35.04 -7.38 -11.07
C PRO A 33 -36.58 -7.15 -11.03
N LYS A 34 -37.06 -6.57 -9.93
CA LYS A 34 -38.45 -6.12 -9.84
C LYS A 34 -38.64 -5.00 -10.88
N GLU A 35 -39.16 -5.36 -12.03
CA GLU A 35 -39.82 -4.43 -12.93
C GLU A 35 -41.01 -3.82 -12.21
N GLY A 36 -40.97 -2.52 -11.99
CA GLY A 36 -42.15 -1.79 -11.52
C GLY A 36 -41.86 -0.75 -10.44
N ALA A 37 -40.86 0.11 -10.65
CA ALA A 37 -40.87 1.42 -10.04
C ALA A 37 -40.33 2.42 -11.08
N LYS A 38 -41.24 3.05 -11.81
CA LYS A 38 -40.99 4.34 -12.45
C LYS A 38 -40.75 5.37 -11.34
N ALA A 39 -39.63 5.28 -10.67
CA ALA A 39 -39.09 6.37 -9.89
C ALA A 39 -38.56 7.37 -10.92
N LEU A 40 -39.21 8.51 -10.98
CA LEU A 40 -38.70 9.73 -11.58
C LEU A 40 -37.32 9.96 -10.99
N ARG A 41 -36.28 9.43 -11.66
CA ARG A 41 -34.90 9.63 -11.31
C ARG A 41 -34.52 11.03 -11.76
N GLU A 42 -34.82 11.98 -10.91
CA GLU A 42 -34.12 13.26 -10.92
C GLU A 42 -32.67 12.90 -10.69
N SER A 43 -31.89 12.89 -11.77
CA SER A 43 -30.48 12.53 -11.77
C SER A 43 -29.72 13.61 -11.00
N THR A 44 -29.49 13.35 -9.72
CA THR A 44 -28.60 14.20 -8.92
C THR A 44 -27.28 14.39 -9.67
N PRO A 45 -26.65 15.57 -9.59
CA PRO A 45 -25.37 15.84 -10.28
C PRO A 45 -24.31 14.76 -10.04
N ALA A 46 -24.34 14.13 -8.85
CA ALA A 46 -23.47 13.02 -8.49
C ALA A 46 -23.72 11.74 -9.30
N ALA A 47 -25.00 11.39 -9.58
CA ALA A 47 -25.32 10.20 -10.38
C ALA A 47 -24.90 10.37 -11.85
N LYS A 48 -24.95 11.60 -12.37
CA LYS A 48 -24.50 11.93 -13.73
C LYS A 48 -22.97 11.90 -13.86
N ALA A 49 -22.25 12.28 -12.80
CA ALA A 49 -20.78 12.23 -12.76
C ALA A 49 -20.26 10.79 -12.73
N LEU A 50 -20.92 9.88 -11.99
CA LEU A 50 -20.52 8.46 -11.86
C LEU A 50 -20.60 7.66 -13.18
N SER A 51 -21.30 8.14 -14.20
CA SER A 51 -21.42 7.49 -15.52
C SER A 51 -20.68 8.24 -16.62
N ALA A 52 -20.01 9.35 -16.31
CA ALA A 52 -19.30 10.14 -17.30
C ALA A 52 -18.02 9.42 -17.72
N VAL A 53 -17.84 9.25 -19.02
CA VAL A 53 -16.60 8.75 -19.63
C VAL A 53 -15.51 9.82 -19.50
N CYS A 54 -14.29 9.40 -19.15
CA CYS A 54 -13.17 10.29 -18.97
C CYS A 54 -11.86 9.72 -19.54
N ASP A 55 -11.00 10.59 -20.00
CA ASP A 55 -9.61 10.34 -20.36
C ASP A 55 -8.64 10.97 -19.34
N GLY A 56 -9.11 11.87 -18.51
CA GLY A 56 -8.34 12.55 -17.48
C GLY A 56 -9.21 13.15 -16.38
N ASP A 57 -8.57 13.51 -15.26
CA ASP A 57 -9.26 13.99 -14.05
C ASP A 57 -10.06 15.28 -14.27
N ARG A 58 -9.62 16.11 -15.21
CA ARG A 58 -10.30 17.39 -15.54
C ARG A 58 -11.71 17.18 -16.07
N ALA A 59 -11.95 16.07 -16.76
CA ALA A 59 -13.26 15.75 -17.33
C ALA A 59 -14.30 15.40 -16.26
N CYS A 60 -13.86 14.95 -15.08
CA CYS A 60 -14.76 14.48 -14.03
C CYS A 60 -15.31 15.59 -13.12
N GLY A 61 -14.70 16.76 -13.12
CA GLY A 61 -15.12 17.87 -12.27
C GLY A 61 -14.76 17.70 -10.78
N ARG A 62 -15.35 18.58 -9.96
CA ARG A 62 -15.04 18.61 -8.51
C ARG A 62 -15.56 17.38 -7.79
N GLY A 63 -14.75 16.81 -6.88
CA GLY A 63 -15.13 15.67 -6.05
C GLY A 63 -14.97 14.31 -6.73
N PHE A 64 -14.48 14.29 -7.98
CA PHE A 64 -14.27 13.06 -8.77
C PHE A 64 -12.89 13.02 -9.38
N SER A 65 -12.40 11.82 -9.65
CA SER A 65 -11.20 11.55 -10.44
C SER A 65 -11.51 10.53 -11.53
N CYS A 66 -10.73 10.54 -12.59
CA CYS A 66 -10.87 9.57 -13.68
C CYS A 66 -10.21 8.24 -13.28
N ASP A 67 -10.98 7.17 -13.25
CA ASP A 67 -10.40 5.82 -13.23
C ASP A 67 -9.96 5.46 -14.66
N ARG A 68 -8.67 5.63 -14.92
CA ARG A 68 -8.10 5.42 -16.27
C ARG A 68 -8.17 3.98 -16.76
N HIS A 69 -8.44 3.02 -15.88
CA HIS A 69 -8.60 1.64 -16.28
C HIS A 69 -9.97 1.38 -16.93
N PHE A 70 -11.00 1.98 -16.36
CA PHE A 70 -12.36 1.86 -16.85
C PHE A 70 -12.83 3.06 -17.67
N GLY A 71 -12.07 4.14 -17.70
CA GLY A 71 -12.46 5.38 -18.37
C GLY A 71 -13.69 6.05 -17.75
N LEU A 72 -13.91 5.88 -16.45
CA LEU A 72 -15.09 6.37 -15.74
C LEU A 72 -14.69 7.30 -14.60
N CYS A 73 -15.51 8.33 -14.37
CA CYS A 73 -15.38 9.19 -13.22
C CYS A 73 -15.81 8.49 -11.94
N VAL A 74 -14.93 8.46 -10.94
CA VAL A 74 -15.18 7.88 -9.62
C VAL A 74 -15.01 8.94 -8.53
N PRO A 75 -15.75 8.85 -7.41
CA PRO A 75 -15.59 9.78 -6.30
C PRO A 75 -14.16 9.79 -5.76
N LEU A 76 -13.71 10.95 -5.30
CA LEU A 76 -12.44 11.06 -4.58
C LEU A 76 -12.47 10.22 -3.30
N ARG A 77 -11.31 9.71 -2.94
CA ARG A 77 -11.12 8.77 -1.84
C ARG A 77 -10.71 9.50 -0.57
N GLY A 78 -11.34 9.12 0.53
CA GLY A 78 -11.03 9.63 1.86
C GLY A 78 -9.78 8.99 2.47
N GLU A 79 -9.43 9.45 3.68
CA GLU A 79 -8.28 8.94 4.44
C GLU A 79 -8.36 7.43 4.64
N GLY A 80 -7.24 6.73 4.46
CA GLY A 80 -7.11 5.27 4.58
C GLY A 80 -7.62 4.47 3.38
N GLN A 81 -8.35 5.06 2.43
CA GLN A 81 -8.81 4.37 1.24
C GLN A 81 -7.67 4.17 0.23
N TYR A 82 -7.74 3.05 -0.51
CA TYR A 82 -6.73 2.71 -1.51
C TYR A 82 -6.66 3.72 -2.65
N CYS A 83 -5.46 4.06 -3.06
CA CYS A 83 -5.20 4.96 -4.19
C CYS A 83 -3.96 4.51 -4.98
N ARG A 84 -3.78 5.08 -6.15
CA ARG A 84 -2.58 4.91 -7.01
C ARG A 84 -1.90 6.24 -7.32
N ARG A 85 -2.60 7.36 -7.10
CA ARG A 85 -2.11 8.72 -7.37
C ARG A 85 -2.86 9.74 -6.54
N ASP A 86 -2.23 10.88 -6.28
CA ASP A 86 -2.75 11.95 -5.41
C ASP A 86 -4.11 12.48 -5.87
N ALA A 87 -4.32 12.60 -7.20
CA ALA A 87 -5.57 13.08 -7.75
C ALA A 87 -6.80 12.22 -7.41
N GLN A 88 -6.61 11.02 -6.89
CA GLN A 88 -7.69 10.15 -6.42
C GLN A 88 -8.11 10.44 -4.98
N CYS A 89 -7.33 11.22 -4.24
CA CYS A 89 -7.59 11.53 -2.84
C CYS A 89 -8.33 12.87 -2.70
N VAL A 90 -9.17 13.01 -1.67
CA VAL A 90 -9.79 14.29 -1.34
C VAL A 90 -8.73 15.35 -1.02
N ARG A 91 -9.09 16.63 -1.18
CA ARG A 91 -8.17 17.73 -0.92
C ARG A 91 -7.55 17.63 0.48
N GLY A 92 -6.23 17.86 0.59
CA GLY A 92 -5.46 17.77 1.83
C GLY A 92 -4.91 16.37 2.09
N LEU A 93 -5.23 15.38 1.24
CA LEU A 93 -4.63 14.05 1.29
C LEU A 93 -3.72 13.82 0.09
N SER A 94 -2.70 12.99 0.29
CA SER A 94 -1.78 12.49 -0.73
C SER A 94 -1.82 10.98 -0.76
N CYS A 95 -1.61 10.39 -1.94
CA CYS A 95 -1.56 8.94 -2.09
C CYS A 95 -0.16 8.44 -1.71
N MET A 96 0.00 7.91 -0.50
CA MET A 96 1.25 7.38 0.03
C MET A 96 1.06 5.90 0.37
N PHE A 97 2.02 5.06 -0.01
CA PHE A 97 1.98 3.61 0.27
C PHE A 97 0.67 2.94 -0.17
N GLY A 98 0.10 3.41 -1.29
CA GLY A 98 -1.14 2.87 -1.84
C GLY A 98 -2.43 3.30 -1.14
N LYS A 99 -2.37 4.22 -0.18
CA LYS A 99 -3.53 4.76 0.56
C LYS A 99 -3.49 6.28 0.63
N CYS A 100 -4.67 6.89 0.73
CA CYS A 100 -4.79 8.33 0.97
C CYS A 100 -4.46 8.64 2.43
N HIS A 101 -3.45 9.47 2.65
CA HIS A 101 -3.00 9.95 3.95
C HIS A 101 -2.97 11.46 3.97
N ARG A 102 -3.00 12.08 5.14
CA ARG A 102 -2.80 13.52 5.28
C ARG A 102 -1.50 13.93 4.63
N SER A 103 -1.57 14.96 3.82
CA SER A 103 -0.38 15.50 3.14
C SER A 103 0.60 16.06 4.16
N ILE A 104 1.84 15.60 4.11
CA ILE A 104 2.92 16.08 4.97
C ILE A 104 3.57 17.27 4.25
N PRO A 105 3.79 18.40 4.91
CA PRO A 105 4.47 19.55 4.33
C PRO A 105 5.87 19.18 3.82
N ASN A 106 6.27 19.77 2.69
CA ASN A 106 7.58 19.51 2.10
C ASN A 106 8.71 19.77 3.08
N GLY A 107 9.71 18.92 3.06
CA GLY A 107 10.89 19.00 3.93
C GLY A 107 10.71 18.39 5.32
N GLN A 108 9.50 18.04 5.71
CA GLN A 108 9.26 17.36 6.98
C GLN A 108 9.44 15.84 6.85
N GLU A 109 9.67 15.20 7.99
CA GLU A 109 9.80 13.74 8.06
C GLU A 109 8.56 13.05 7.45
N GLY A 110 8.80 12.09 6.56
CA GLY A 110 7.76 11.38 5.83
C GLY A 110 7.27 12.09 4.57
N SER A 111 7.63 13.36 4.30
CA SER A 111 7.29 14.02 3.05
C SER A 111 8.05 13.42 1.88
N ARG A 112 7.44 13.41 0.69
CA ARG A 112 8.12 12.93 -0.52
C ARG A 112 9.32 13.79 -0.88
N CYS A 113 10.37 13.15 -1.37
CA CYS A 113 11.59 13.81 -1.81
C CYS A 113 12.17 13.16 -3.06
N LYS A 114 13.08 13.87 -3.72
CA LYS A 114 13.87 13.38 -4.85
C LYS A 114 15.36 13.34 -4.51
N ALA A 115 15.80 14.20 -3.60
CA ALA A 115 17.18 14.32 -3.15
C ALA A 115 17.20 14.86 -1.71
N ASP A 116 18.34 14.73 -1.02
CA ASP A 116 18.52 15.18 0.37
C ASP A 116 18.17 16.67 0.57
N ARG A 117 18.44 17.51 -0.41
CA ARG A 117 18.11 18.95 -0.37
C ARG A 117 16.62 19.26 -0.26
N ASP A 118 15.76 18.30 -0.59
CA ASP A 118 14.30 18.45 -0.48
C ASP A 118 13.82 18.23 0.96
N CYS A 119 14.71 17.73 1.82
CA CYS A 119 14.44 17.41 3.22
C CYS A 119 15.02 18.48 4.15
N GLY A 120 14.44 18.62 5.33
CA GLY A 120 14.95 19.53 6.36
C GLY A 120 16.31 19.10 6.92
N ALA A 121 16.86 19.93 7.80
CA ALA A 121 18.13 19.64 8.48
C ALA A 121 18.08 18.28 9.20
N SER A 122 19.24 17.61 9.29
CA SER A 122 19.39 16.29 9.92
C SER A 122 18.48 15.18 9.31
N MET A 123 18.11 15.35 8.04
CA MET A 123 17.34 14.35 7.29
C MET A 123 18.04 13.96 6.00
N CYS A 124 17.65 12.84 5.43
CA CYS A 124 18.02 12.39 4.10
C CYS A 124 16.79 11.92 3.31
N CYS A 125 16.91 11.90 2.01
CA CYS A 125 15.90 11.35 1.13
C CYS A 125 16.18 9.86 0.92
N ALA A 126 15.40 8.99 1.54
CA ALA A 126 15.63 7.56 1.53
C ALA A 126 14.34 6.78 1.23
N ARG A 127 14.49 5.59 0.66
CA ARG A 127 13.37 4.72 0.32
C ARG A 127 12.68 4.18 1.58
N HIS A 128 11.35 4.24 1.58
CA HIS A 128 10.50 3.66 2.60
C HIS A 128 9.29 3.02 1.92
N HIS A 129 9.13 1.70 2.06
CA HIS A 129 8.10 0.92 1.36
C HIS A 129 7.96 1.22 -0.13
N GLY A 130 9.11 1.44 -0.80
CA GLY A 130 9.15 1.70 -2.23
C GLY A 130 9.04 3.18 -2.64
N GLU A 131 8.63 4.08 -1.76
CA GLU A 131 8.59 5.53 -2.01
C GLU A 131 9.82 6.25 -1.44
N MET A 132 10.22 7.35 -2.07
CA MET A 132 11.30 8.21 -1.59
C MET A 132 10.71 9.25 -0.65
N VAL A 133 11.14 9.22 0.62
CA VAL A 133 10.65 10.13 1.66
C VAL A 133 11.78 10.67 2.52
N CYS A 134 11.56 11.82 3.11
CA CYS A 134 12.48 12.40 4.09
C CYS A 134 12.47 11.57 5.38
N LYS A 135 13.64 11.10 5.78
CA LYS A 135 13.87 10.34 7.01
C LYS A 135 14.94 11.01 7.84
N LYS A 136 14.89 10.86 9.14
CA LYS A 136 15.95 11.36 10.03
C LYS A 136 17.26 10.64 9.76
N ARG A 137 18.36 11.37 9.85
CA ARG A 137 19.70 10.81 9.95
C ARG A 137 19.85 10.08 11.27
N LEU A 138 20.68 9.06 11.27
CA LEU A 138 20.88 8.24 12.45
C LEU A 138 21.68 9.02 13.50
N VAL A 139 21.19 8.98 14.74
CA VAL A 139 21.84 9.60 15.88
C VAL A 139 22.70 8.58 16.63
N ARG A 140 23.45 9.09 17.60
CA ARG A 140 24.34 8.25 18.42
C ARG A 140 23.59 7.13 19.12
N GLY A 141 24.07 5.91 18.96
CA GLY A 141 23.50 4.70 19.56
C GLY A 141 22.45 3.99 18.71
N GLU A 142 22.06 4.56 17.57
CA GLU A 142 21.18 3.88 16.64
C GLU A 142 21.92 2.86 15.78
N SER A 143 21.22 1.77 15.43
CA SER A 143 21.78 0.73 14.56
C SER A 143 21.97 1.24 13.14
N CYS A 144 23.17 1.09 12.62
CA CYS A 144 23.53 1.44 11.25
C CYS A 144 23.83 0.19 10.39
N TYR A 145 23.43 -0.97 10.87
CA TYR A 145 23.65 -2.22 10.14
C TYR A 145 22.78 -2.30 8.89
N VAL A 146 23.44 -2.57 7.78
CA VAL A 146 22.81 -2.85 6.49
C VAL A 146 23.15 -4.29 6.13
N PRO A 147 22.18 -5.22 6.15
CA PRO A 147 22.41 -6.59 5.75
C PRO A 147 22.83 -6.68 4.28
N ASP A 148 23.84 -7.47 3.99
CA ASP A 148 24.34 -7.67 2.64
C ASP A 148 23.24 -8.23 1.71
N GLY A 149 23.00 -7.57 0.57
CA GLY A 149 22.13 -8.04 -0.50
C GLY A 149 20.66 -8.18 -0.16
N GLY A 150 20.21 -7.65 0.98
CA GLY A 150 18.82 -7.80 1.45
C GLY A 150 17.80 -7.03 0.64
N LEU A 151 16.77 -7.73 0.15
CA LEU A 151 15.58 -7.10 -0.45
C LEU A 151 14.95 -6.07 0.52
N ALA A 152 15.02 -6.34 1.82
CA ALA A 152 14.56 -5.43 2.87
C ALA A 152 15.23 -4.05 2.79
N PHE A 153 16.53 -3.97 2.48
CA PHE A 153 17.24 -2.70 2.31
C PHE A 153 16.81 -1.94 1.05
N SER A 154 16.49 -2.64 -0.04
CA SER A 154 16.01 -1.99 -1.26
C SER A 154 14.62 -1.37 -1.08
N ILE A 155 13.82 -1.88 -0.14
CA ILE A 155 12.48 -1.39 0.19
C ILE A 155 12.53 -0.31 1.28
N ASN A 156 13.38 -0.50 2.30
CA ASN A 156 13.54 0.37 3.45
C ASN A 156 15.00 0.75 3.67
N GLN A 157 15.43 1.84 3.04
CA GLN A 157 16.77 2.39 3.24
C GLN A 157 16.84 3.14 4.57
N ILE A 158 17.97 3.02 5.25
CA ILE A 158 18.31 3.89 6.38
C ILE A 158 19.11 5.09 5.88
N CYS A 159 18.96 6.23 6.56
CA CYS A 159 19.80 7.39 6.30
C CYS A 159 21.22 7.15 6.82
N PRO A 160 22.23 7.83 6.25
CA PRO A 160 23.54 7.96 6.89
C PRO A 160 23.40 8.66 8.25
N CYS A 161 24.46 8.62 9.02
CA CYS A 161 24.53 9.32 10.28
C CYS A 161 24.46 10.82 10.17
N GLU A 162 24.20 11.44 11.31
CA GLU A 162 24.51 12.87 11.51
C GLU A 162 26.02 13.12 11.33
N GLU A 163 26.34 14.38 11.02
CA GLU A 163 27.74 14.80 10.85
C GLU A 163 28.56 14.53 12.14
N GLY A 164 29.77 14.03 11.97
CA GLY A 164 30.67 13.69 13.06
C GLY A 164 30.40 12.31 13.69
N LEU A 165 29.49 11.51 13.16
CA LEU A 165 29.26 10.14 13.62
C LEU A 165 29.71 9.12 12.59
N LEU A 166 30.37 8.06 13.04
CA LEU A 166 30.81 6.93 12.21
C LEU A 166 30.10 5.65 12.63
N CYS A 167 29.74 4.85 11.63
CA CYS A 167 29.18 3.51 11.84
C CYS A 167 30.32 2.54 12.17
N ARG A 168 30.30 1.97 13.37
CA ARG A 168 31.31 1.01 13.84
C ARG A 168 30.66 -0.26 14.39
N GLU A 169 31.37 -1.38 14.26
CA GLU A 169 30.92 -2.64 14.85
C GLU A 169 30.97 -2.55 16.39
N ASN A 170 29.88 -2.96 17.04
CA ASN A 170 29.81 -3.00 18.49
C ASN A 170 30.56 -4.20 19.04
N SER A 171 31.76 -3.98 19.56
CA SER A 171 32.62 -5.02 20.13
C SER A 171 32.09 -5.62 21.47
N ARG A 172 31.04 -5.06 22.05
CA ARG A 172 30.51 -5.51 23.36
C ARG A 172 29.43 -6.59 23.26
N GLN A 173 28.87 -6.84 22.07
CA GLN A 173 27.82 -7.84 21.88
C GLN A 173 28.35 -9.09 21.19
N HIS A 174 28.88 -9.99 22.00
CA HIS A 174 29.38 -11.28 21.57
C HIS A 174 28.25 -12.19 21.07
N ARG A 175 28.34 -12.59 19.79
CA ARG A 175 28.02 -13.92 19.30
C ARG A 175 26.70 -14.20 18.57
N ARG A 176 25.79 -13.26 18.25
CA ARG A 176 24.66 -13.65 17.36
C ARG A 176 24.20 -12.69 16.27
N GLU A 177 24.47 -11.42 16.41
CA GLU A 177 24.12 -10.42 15.40
C GLU A 177 25.20 -9.34 15.39
N ARG A 178 25.77 -9.04 14.22
CA ARG A 178 26.73 -7.95 14.09
C ARG A 178 25.96 -6.64 14.07
N ASP A 179 25.67 -6.13 15.22
CA ASP A 179 25.07 -4.81 15.35
C ASP A 179 26.16 -3.75 15.20
N PHE A 180 26.07 -2.96 14.15
CA PHE A 180 26.88 -1.77 13.96
C PHE A 180 26.22 -0.60 14.66
N ILE A 181 26.93 0.06 15.56
CA ILE A 181 26.44 1.20 16.32
C ILE A 181 27.32 2.41 16.05
N TYR A 182 26.70 3.59 15.98
CA TYR A 182 27.42 4.85 15.82
C TYR A 182 28.17 5.26 17.07
N GLN A 183 29.47 5.52 16.94
CA GLN A 183 30.30 6.12 17.98
C GLN A 183 30.97 7.37 17.41
N PRO A 184 31.16 8.45 18.22
CA PRO A 184 31.93 9.62 17.80
C PRO A 184 33.41 9.26 17.65
N GLU A 185 34.12 10.00 16.80
CA GLU A 185 35.59 10.01 16.76
C GLU A 185 36.20 10.47 18.08
#